data_5f848627bc536808ea87379712c4b0de
#
_entry.id   5f848627bc536808ea87379712c4b0de
#
_cell.length_a   1.000
_cell.length_b   1.000
_cell.length_c   1.000
_cell.angle_alpha   90.00
_cell.angle_beta   90.00
_cell.angle_gamma   90.00
#
_symmetry.space_group_name_H-M   'P 1'
#
loop_
_entity.id
_entity.type
_entity.pdbx_description
1 polymer ?
#
loop_
_entity_poly.entity_id
_entity_poly.type
_entity_poly.pdbx_seq_one_letter_code
_entity_poly.pdbx_strand_id
1 'polypeptide(L)'
;VLFGCGEPSGAVSKEEPLTVYLWENSLIKNLVPYIHEQLPDQDIEFIVGNNDTDLYSYMEEHGELPDVITVRRFSGADAQDLQPYLMDFCSYDVVSRYYSYALQYYKNSDNEIQWLPVCGLPQTIIANKTLFDQYGIKIPTNYQEYAEACQQFYENGIKPYSMDLAEDW
;
A
#
# COMPACT_ATOMS: atom_id res chain seq x y z
N VAL A 1 7.53 -22.84 34.47
CA VAL A 1 8.66 -22.36 33.64
C VAL A 1 8.27 -21.05 33.10
N LEU A 2 8.75 -19.95 33.70
CA LEU A 2 8.53 -18.58 33.28
C LEU A 2 9.45 -18.31 32.09
N PHE A 3 8.88 -18.15 30.88
CA PHE A 3 9.58 -17.52 29.79
C PHE A 3 9.42 -16.00 29.95
N GLY A 4 10.53 -15.35 30.28
CA GLY A 4 10.60 -13.91 30.29
C GLY A 4 10.38 -13.37 28.86
N CYS A 5 9.37 -12.54 28.70
CA CYS A 5 9.29 -11.60 27.59
C CYS A 5 10.52 -10.70 27.69
N GLY A 6 11.45 -10.84 26.76
CA GLY A 6 12.47 -9.85 26.57
C GLY A 6 11.76 -8.56 26.14
N GLU A 7 11.87 -7.52 26.93
CA GLU A 7 11.54 -6.17 26.48
C GLU A 7 12.39 -5.88 25.24
N PRO A 8 11.86 -5.19 24.22
CA PRO A 8 12.67 -4.71 23.12
C PRO A 8 13.67 -3.69 23.71
N SER A 9 14.85 -4.16 24.03
CA SER A 9 15.99 -3.35 24.43
C SER A 9 16.61 -2.77 23.16
N GLY A 10 16.03 -1.72 22.68
CA GLY A 10 16.55 -0.86 21.65
C GLY A 10 16.20 0.57 22.01
N ALA A 11 16.80 1.08 23.08
CA ALA A 11 16.96 2.51 23.19
C ALA A 11 17.79 2.93 21.98
N VAL A 12 17.14 3.54 20.99
CA VAL A 12 17.79 4.22 19.85
C VAL A 12 18.81 5.17 20.48
N SER A 13 20.08 4.94 20.24
CA SER A 13 21.11 5.87 20.65
C SER A 13 20.81 7.19 19.94
N LYS A 14 20.83 8.28 20.65
CA LYS A 14 20.45 9.63 20.17
C LYS A 14 21.38 10.21 19.10
N GLU A 15 22.21 9.41 18.46
CA GLU A 15 23.31 9.90 17.61
C GLU A 15 23.11 9.67 16.10
N GLU A 16 22.15 8.81 15.70
CA GLU A 16 21.90 8.56 14.27
C GLU A 16 20.44 8.85 13.93
N PRO A 17 20.15 9.53 12.80
CA PRO A 17 18.79 9.80 12.37
C PRO A 17 18.08 8.49 12.01
N LEU A 18 16.76 8.45 12.22
CA LEU A 18 15.90 7.37 11.72
C LEU A 18 15.85 7.45 10.20
N THR A 19 16.26 6.40 9.51
CA THR A 19 16.24 6.34 8.05
C THR A 19 14.92 5.85 7.50
N VAL A 20 14.31 6.62 6.61
CA VAL A 20 13.02 6.29 6.00
C VAL A 20 13.12 6.30 4.49
N TYR A 21 13.07 5.13 3.88
CA TYR A 21 13.04 5.00 2.43
C TYR A 21 11.62 5.25 1.89
N LEU A 22 11.52 6.24 1.03
CA LEU A 22 10.28 6.60 0.35
C LEU A 22 10.34 6.20 -1.12
N TRP A 23 9.44 5.30 -1.52
CA TRP A 23 9.17 5.11 -2.93
C TRP A 23 8.63 6.39 -3.55
N GLU A 24 9.15 6.77 -4.73
CA GLU A 24 8.81 8.03 -5.40
C GLU A 24 7.36 8.09 -5.88
N ASN A 25 6.45 8.29 -4.94
CA ASN A 25 5.04 8.55 -5.20
C ASN A 25 4.65 9.89 -4.57
N SER A 26 3.95 10.73 -5.33
CA SER A 26 3.52 12.04 -4.85
C SER A 26 2.68 11.97 -3.56
N LEU A 27 1.89 10.91 -3.37
CA LEU A 27 1.13 10.69 -2.14
C LEU A 27 2.05 10.48 -0.94
N ILE A 28 3.08 9.65 -1.10
CA ILE A 28 4.03 9.37 -0.02
C ILE A 28 4.88 10.61 0.28
N LYS A 29 5.38 11.31 -0.74
CA LYS A 29 6.13 12.56 -0.55
C LYS A 29 5.33 13.61 0.23
N ASN A 30 4.02 13.69 0.00
CA ASN A 30 3.16 14.63 0.72
C ASN A 30 2.98 14.28 2.21
N LEU A 31 3.35 13.08 2.65
CA LEU A 31 3.34 12.71 4.06
C LEU A 31 4.54 13.27 4.84
N VAL A 32 5.64 13.59 4.17
CA VAL A 32 6.88 14.06 4.83
C VAL A 32 6.63 15.27 5.75
N PRO A 33 5.98 16.37 5.30
CA PRO A 33 5.68 17.50 6.19
C PRO A 33 4.81 17.10 7.38
N TYR A 34 3.84 16.21 7.16
CA TYR A 34 2.96 15.73 8.22
C TYR A 34 3.72 14.87 9.23
N ILE A 35 4.64 14.02 8.79
CA ILE A 35 5.49 13.22 9.68
C ILE A 35 6.33 14.12 10.57
N HIS A 36 6.96 15.16 10.02
CA HIS A 36 7.72 16.14 10.82
C HIS A 36 6.85 16.90 11.82
N GLU A 37 5.61 17.23 11.46
CA GLU A 37 4.66 17.86 12.35
C GLU A 37 4.26 16.94 13.53
N GLN A 38 4.08 15.65 13.29
CA GLN A 38 3.69 14.68 14.31
C GLN A 38 4.86 14.20 15.17
N LEU A 39 6.07 14.26 14.66
CA LEU A 39 7.30 13.78 15.29
C LEU A 39 8.40 14.87 15.30
N PRO A 40 8.12 16.05 15.92
CA PRO A 40 9.02 17.21 15.81
C PRO A 40 10.37 17.01 16.49
N ASP A 41 10.46 16.12 17.47
CA ASP A 41 11.70 15.82 18.22
C ASP A 41 12.48 14.64 17.64
N GLN A 42 11.96 14.01 16.58
CA GLN A 42 12.62 12.88 15.94
C GLN A 42 13.48 13.36 14.76
N ASP A 43 14.76 13.04 14.79
CA ASP A 43 15.64 13.24 13.63
C ASP A 43 15.36 12.14 12.61
N ILE A 44 14.92 12.53 11.41
CA ILE A 44 14.50 11.59 10.37
C ILE A 44 15.16 11.99 9.05
N GLU A 45 15.90 11.05 8.47
CA GLU A 45 16.45 11.15 7.13
C GLU A 45 15.54 10.43 6.12
N PHE A 46 15.04 11.17 5.13
CA PHE A 46 14.21 10.61 4.07
C PHE A 46 15.06 10.33 2.83
N ILE A 47 15.11 9.04 2.45
CA ILE A 47 15.77 8.55 1.24
C ILE A 47 14.69 8.33 0.18
N VAL A 48 14.79 9.02 -0.97
CA VAL A 48 13.78 8.91 -2.04
C VAL A 48 14.33 8.04 -3.16
N GLY A 49 13.71 6.87 -3.37
CA GLY A 49 14.02 5.97 -4.46
C GLY A 49 12.94 5.96 -5.55
N ASN A 50 13.33 5.61 -6.77
CA ASN A 50 12.44 5.62 -7.92
C ASN A 50 11.71 4.29 -8.14
N ASN A 51 12.27 3.19 -7.64
CA ASN A 51 11.72 1.83 -7.76
C ASN A 51 12.36 0.89 -6.72
N ASP A 52 11.92 -0.33 -6.70
CA ASP A 52 12.42 -1.35 -5.78
C ASP A 52 13.91 -1.67 -6.00
N THR A 53 14.42 -1.46 -7.22
CA THR A 53 15.84 -1.63 -7.55
C THR A 53 16.74 -0.70 -6.73
N ASP A 54 16.29 0.54 -6.47
CA ASP A 54 17.05 1.50 -5.68
C ASP A 54 17.16 1.06 -4.21
N LEU A 55 16.16 0.35 -3.69
CA LEU A 55 16.22 -0.23 -2.35
C LEU A 55 17.28 -1.33 -2.25
N TYR A 56 17.33 -2.24 -3.22
CA TYR A 56 18.37 -3.28 -3.24
C TYR A 56 19.76 -2.69 -3.44
N SER A 57 19.90 -1.66 -4.26
CA SER A 57 21.16 -0.94 -4.42
C SER A 57 21.60 -0.28 -3.12
N TYR A 58 20.66 0.29 -2.36
CA TYR A 58 20.95 0.83 -1.03
C TYR A 58 21.47 -0.25 -0.08
N MET A 59 20.81 -1.43 -0.06
CA MET A 59 21.26 -2.57 0.76
C MET A 59 22.66 -3.05 0.39
N GLU A 60 22.97 -3.13 -0.90
CA GLU A 60 24.30 -3.52 -1.38
C GLU A 60 25.38 -2.52 -0.96
N GLU A 61 25.07 -1.22 -0.99
CA GLU A 61 25.99 -0.14 -0.66
C GLU A 61 26.24 -0.01 0.84
N HIS A 62 25.20 -0.15 1.67
CA HIS A 62 25.26 0.09 3.12
C HIS A 62 25.33 -1.19 3.95
N GLY A 63 25.01 -2.35 3.37
CA GLY A 63 25.00 -3.64 4.05
C GLY A 63 23.79 -3.87 4.97
N GLU A 64 22.83 -2.93 4.98
CA GLU A 64 21.62 -2.98 5.81
C GLU A 64 20.44 -2.29 5.11
N LEU A 65 19.23 -2.54 5.60
CA LEU A 65 18.02 -1.84 5.17
C LEU A 65 17.87 -0.50 5.91
N PRO A 66 17.19 0.50 5.31
CA PRO A 66 16.65 1.61 6.06
C PRO A 66 15.70 1.14 7.17
N ASP A 67 15.62 1.89 8.27
CA ASP A 67 14.77 1.52 9.43
C ASP A 67 13.30 1.38 9.07
N VAL A 68 12.82 2.20 8.15
CA VAL A 68 11.46 2.13 7.60
C VAL A 68 11.52 2.17 6.09
N ILE A 69 10.81 1.26 5.43
CA ILE A 69 10.73 1.22 3.98
C ILE A 69 9.29 1.34 3.49
N THR A 70 9.07 2.11 2.43
CA THR A 70 7.80 2.14 1.71
C THR A 70 8.00 1.62 0.29
N VAL A 71 7.07 0.82 -0.19
CA VAL A 71 7.12 0.21 -1.52
C VAL A 71 5.76 0.30 -2.20
N ARG A 72 5.76 0.31 -3.53
CA ARG A 72 4.51 0.35 -4.30
C ARG A 72 3.85 -1.02 -4.38
N ARG A 73 4.64 -2.03 -4.69
CA ARG A 73 4.23 -3.41 -4.85
C ARG A 73 5.29 -4.30 -4.26
N PHE A 74 4.83 -5.37 -3.67
CA PHE A 74 5.70 -6.46 -3.29
C PHE A 74 5.36 -7.64 -4.18
N SER A 75 6.33 -8.10 -4.97
CA SER A 75 6.23 -9.39 -5.61
C SER A 75 6.42 -10.49 -4.54
N GLY A 76 5.89 -11.68 -4.79
CA GLY A 76 6.09 -12.79 -3.86
C GLY A 76 7.57 -13.14 -3.63
N ALA A 77 8.44 -12.89 -4.63
CA ALA A 77 9.88 -13.10 -4.52
C ALA A 77 10.53 -12.05 -3.61
N ASP A 78 10.28 -10.75 -3.85
CA ASP A 78 10.82 -9.68 -3.03
C ASP A 78 10.37 -9.78 -1.57
N ALA A 79 9.10 -10.16 -1.36
CA ALA A 79 8.58 -10.40 0.00
C ALA A 79 9.35 -11.50 0.72
N GLN A 80 9.74 -12.57 0.04
CA GLN A 80 10.51 -13.66 0.62
C GLN A 80 11.94 -13.24 0.95
N ASP A 81 12.58 -12.48 0.07
CA ASP A 81 13.96 -12.04 0.24
C ASP A 81 14.10 -11.05 1.42
N LEU A 82 13.11 -10.18 1.62
CA LEU A 82 13.11 -9.19 2.70
C LEU A 82 12.52 -9.70 4.02
N GLN A 83 11.74 -10.79 3.99
CA GLN A 83 11.08 -11.34 5.17
C GLN A 83 12.00 -11.48 6.40
N PRO A 84 13.26 -11.94 6.28
CA PRO A 84 14.15 -12.10 7.45
C PRO A 84 14.52 -10.78 8.14
N TYR A 85 14.36 -9.65 7.46
CA TYR A 85 14.75 -8.31 7.95
C TYR A 85 13.57 -7.52 8.50
N LEU A 86 12.35 -7.99 8.31
CA LEU A 86 11.13 -7.26 8.64
C LEU A 86 10.56 -7.71 9.98
N MET A 87 10.10 -6.75 10.76
CA MET A 87 9.43 -7.02 12.03
C MET A 87 7.99 -7.49 11.84
N ASP A 88 7.50 -8.33 12.73
CA ASP A 88 6.09 -8.71 12.81
C ASP A 88 5.30 -7.68 13.63
N PHE A 89 4.26 -7.10 13.03
CA PHE A 89 3.39 -6.12 13.67
C PHE A 89 2.22 -6.74 14.45
N CYS A 90 2.02 -8.06 14.43
CA CYS A 90 0.85 -8.71 15.05
C CYS A 90 0.63 -8.36 16.52
N SER A 91 1.70 -8.12 17.27
CA SER A 91 1.63 -7.76 18.68
C SER A 91 1.49 -6.26 18.98
N TYR A 92 1.48 -5.42 17.95
CA TYR A 92 1.45 -3.97 18.11
C TYR A 92 0.03 -3.41 17.96
N ASP A 93 -0.31 -2.43 18.78
CA ASP A 93 -1.62 -1.77 18.76
C ASP A 93 -1.98 -1.14 17.42
N VAL A 94 -0.99 -0.76 16.63
CA VAL A 94 -1.18 -0.18 15.29
C VAL A 94 -2.04 -1.07 14.40
N VAL A 95 -1.93 -2.38 14.51
CA VAL A 95 -2.72 -3.36 13.74
C VAL A 95 -4.22 -3.18 13.96
N SER A 96 -4.63 -2.82 15.17
CA SER A 96 -6.05 -2.61 15.52
C SER A 96 -6.69 -1.42 14.80
N ARG A 97 -5.89 -0.52 14.22
CA ARG A 97 -6.35 0.67 13.48
C ARG A 97 -6.68 0.38 12.02
N TYR A 98 -6.32 -0.80 11.54
CA TYR A 98 -6.54 -1.21 10.15
C TYR A 98 -7.80 -2.06 10.00
N TYR A 99 -8.43 -1.98 8.84
CA TYR A 99 -9.48 -2.91 8.49
C TYR A 99 -8.90 -4.33 8.33
N SER A 100 -9.54 -5.30 8.93
CA SER A 100 -9.07 -6.70 8.94
C SER A 100 -8.85 -7.29 7.54
N TYR A 101 -9.70 -6.92 6.56
CA TYR A 101 -9.56 -7.37 5.19
C TYR A 101 -8.28 -6.83 4.51
N ALA A 102 -7.85 -5.61 4.86
CA ALA A 102 -6.63 -5.04 4.32
C ALA A 102 -5.39 -5.77 4.86
N LEU A 103 -5.38 -6.06 6.16
CA LEU A 103 -4.27 -6.78 6.80
C LEU A 103 -4.18 -8.24 6.35
N GLN A 104 -5.31 -8.87 6.06
CA GLN A 104 -5.31 -10.27 5.62
C GLN A 104 -4.52 -10.48 4.32
N TYR A 105 -4.48 -9.48 3.45
CA TYR A 105 -3.72 -9.52 2.20
C TYR A 105 -2.20 -9.50 2.46
N TYR A 106 -1.76 -8.92 3.58
CA TYR A 106 -0.35 -8.76 3.93
C TYR A 106 0.16 -9.80 4.93
N LYS A 107 -0.63 -10.82 5.25
CA LYS A 107 -0.15 -11.96 6.04
C LYS A 107 0.74 -12.86 5.22
N ASN A 108 1.90 -13.20 5.79
CA ASN A 108 2.79 -14.21 5.23
C ASN A 108 2.31 -15.64 5.57
N SER A 109 3.08 -16.66 5.15
CA SER A 109 2.78 -18.08 5.41
C SER A 109 2.72 -18.43 6.89
N ASP A 110 3.43 -17.68 7.74
CA ASP A 110 3.53 -17.89 9.18
C ASP A 110 2.46 -17.09 9.96
N ASN A 111 1.53 -16.44 9.23
CA ASN A 111 0.50 -15.55 9.73
C ASN A 111 1.00 -14.25 10.36
N GLU A 112 2.25 -13.87 10.14
CA GLU A 112 2.80 -12.59 10.55
C GLU A 112 2.35 -11.47 9.62
N ILE A 113 2.27 -10.26 10.15
CA ILE A 113 1.97 -9.03 9.39
C ILE A 113 3.23 -8.18 9.39
N GLN A 114 3.99 -8.25 8.30
CA GLN A 114 5.25 -7.51 8.15
C GLN A 114 5.09 -6.23 7.31
N TRP A 115 3.91 -6.01 6.74
CA TRP A 115 3.58 -4.87 5.89
C TRP A 115 2.29 -4.22 6.36
N LEU A 116 2.31 -2.89 6.43
CA LEU A 116 1.13 -2.11 6.74
C LEU A 116 0.77 -1.22 5.54
N PRO A 117 -0.47 -1.27 5.04
CA PRO A 117 -0.88 -0.42 3.92
C PRO A 117 -0.92 1.05 4.33
N VAL A 118 -0.21 1.92 3.61
CA VAL A 118 -0.25 3.38 3.82
C VAL A 118 -1.48 3.99 3.15
N CYS A 119 -1.84 3.49 1.97
CA CYS A 119 -3.03 3.93 1.23
C CYS A 119 -3.60 2.80 0.40
N GLY A 120 -4.86 2.93 0.02
CA GLY A 120 -5.53 2.02 -0.92
C GLY A 120 -6.07 2.81 -2.11
N LEU A 121 -5.90 2.25 -3.31
CA LEU A 121 -6.51 2.78 -4.51
C LEU A 121 -7.69 1.87 -4.89
N PRO A 122 -8.94 2.33 -4.70
CA PRO A 122 -10.08 1.52 -5.10
C PRO A 122 -10.14 1.44 -6.62
N GLN A 123 -10.21 0.22 -7.14
CA GLN A 123 -10.61 0.01 -8.52
C GLN A 123 -12.13 -0.02 -8.58
N THR A 124 -12.72 0.85 -9.39
CA THR A 124 -14.17 1.00 -9.45
C THR A 124 -14.64 1.26 -10.88
N ILE A 125 -15.91 1.00 -11.11
CA ILE A 125 -16.59 1.35 -12.35
C ILE A 125 -17.16 2.76 -12.20
N ILE A 126 -16.80 3.67 -13.11
CA ILE A 126 -17.32 5.03 -13.15
C ILE A 126 -18.43 5.08 -14.18
N ALA A 127 -19.62 5.52 -13.76
CA ALA A 127 -20.76 5.70 -14.65
C ALA A 127 -20.84 7.14 -15.16
N ASN A 128 -20.98 7.31 -16.48
CA ASN A 128 -21.29 8.61 -17.07
C ASN A 128 -22.78 8.91 -16.89
N LYS A 129 -23.12 9.60 -15.81
CA LYS A 129 -24.52 9.92 -15.48
C LYS A 129 -25.27 10.60 -16.61
N THR A 130 -24.64 11.49 -17.36
CA THR A 130 -25.27 12.20 -18.47
C THR A 130 -25.75 11.24 -19.56
N LEU A 131 -24.95 10.22 -19.90
CA LEU A 131 -25.36 9.19 -20.87
C LEU A 131 -26.53 8.33 -20.32
N PHE A 132 -26.46 7.93 -19.07
CA PHE A 132 -27.55 7.18 -18.42
C PHE A 132 -28.87 7.97 -18.49
N ASP A 133 -28.86 9.25 -18.14
CA ASP A 133 -30.03 10.12 -18.18
C ASP A 133 -30.52 10.32 -19.63
N GLN A 134 -29.61 10.53 -20.59
CA GLN A 134 -29.95 10.74 -22.00
C GLN A 134 -30.70 9.56 -22.63
N TYR A 135 -30.31 8.33 -22.27
CA TYR A 135 -30.92 7.12 -22.81
C TYR A 135 -32.00 6.53 -21.89
N GLY A 136 -32.32 7.18 -20.78
CA GLY A 136 -33.33 6.72 -19.83
C GLY A 136 -32.96 5.41 -19.13
N ILE A 137 -31.67 5.09 -19.07
CA ILE A 137 -31.14 3.88 -18.46
C ILE A 137 -30.86 4.16 -16.98
N LYS A 138 -31.30 3.28 -16.09
CA LYS A 138 -31.04 3.41 -14.66
C LYS A 138 -29.59 3.04 -14.36
N ILE A 139 -28.93 3.83 -13.49
CA ILE A 139 -27.59 3.48 -12.97
C ILE A 139 -27.69 2.17 -12.18
N PRO A 140 -26.90 1.15 -12.54
CA PRO A 140 -26.97 -0.17 -11.93
C PRO A 140 -26.46 -0.17 -10.48
N THR A 141 -27.08 -1.01 -9.65
CA THR A 141 -26.70 -1.22 -8.25
C THR A 141 -26.17 -2.62 -7.98
N ASN A 142 -26.23 -3.50 -8.97
CA ASN A 142 -25.73 -4.87 -8.92
C ASN A 142 -25.26 -5.34 -10.30
N TYR A 143 -24.62 -6.51 -10.35
CA TYR A 143 -24.04 -7.03 -11.58
C TYR A 143 -25.09 -7.32 -12.67
N GLN A 144 -26.26 -7.82 -12.32
CA GLN A 144 -27.32 -8.11 -13.28
C GLN A 144 -27.81 -6.82 -13.95
N GLU A 145 -28.12 -5.79 -13.18
CA GLU A 145 -28.51 -4.47 -13.69
C GLU A 145 -27.38 -3.84 -14.55
N TYR A 146 -26.11 -4.07 -14.18
CA TYR A 146 -24.97 -3.62 -14.96
C TYR A 146 -24.94 -4.29 -16.34
N ALA A 147 -25.10 -5.60 -16.41
CA ALA A 147 -25.15 -6.33 -17.67
C ALA A 147 -26.31 -5.86 -18.57
N GLU A 148 -27.50 -5.65 -17.99
CA GLU A 148 -28.67 -5.14 -18.69
C GLU A 148 -28.45 -3.71 -19.22
N ALA A 149 -27.83 -2.84 -18.42
CA ALA A 149 -27.48 -1.48 -18.85
C ALA A 149 -26.46 -1.49 -20.02
N CYS A 150 -25.47 -2.37 -19.94
CA CYS A 150 -24.51 -2.55 -21.03
C CYS A 150 -25.20 -3.01 -22.32
N GLN A 151 -26.13 -3.93 -22.25
CA GLN A 151 -26.89 -4.40 -23.39
C GLN A 151 -27.73 -3.27 -24.01
N GLN A 152 -28.42 -2.48 -23.18
CA GLN A 152 -29.22 -1.34 -23.66
C GLN A 152 -28.37 -0.28 -24.35
N PHE A 153 -27.20 0.04 -23.81
CA PHE A 153 -26.28 0.96 -24.50
C PHE A 153 -25.79 0.40 -25.83
N TYR A 154 -25.43 -0.87 -25.88
CA TYR A 154 -25.00 -1.53 -27.10
C TYR A 154 -26.09 -1.48 -28.21
N GLU A 155 -27.34 -1.76 -27.84
CA GLU A 155 -28.49 -1.70 -28.77
C GLU A 155 -28.74 -0.27 -29.31
N ASN A 156 -28.35 0.75 -28.56
CA ASN A 156 -28.36 2.15 -28.98
C ASN A 156 -27.09 2.60 -29.74
N GLY A 157 -26.20 1.67 -30.07
CA GLY A 157 -24.96 1.96 -30.80
C GLY A 157 -23.88 2.65 -29.94
N ILE A 158 -24.02 2.64 -28.62
CA ILE A 158 -23.06 3.20 -27.69
C ILE A 158 -22.15 2.10 -27.19
N LYS A 159 -20.83 2.34 -27.17
CA LYS A 159 -19.88 1.44 -26.53
C LYS A 159 -20.13 1.43 -25.02
N PRO A 160 -20.63 0.33 -24.44
CA PRO A 160 -21.15 0.34 -23.07
C PRO A 160 -20.06 0.36 -22.00
N TYR A 161 -18.83 -0.03 -22.37
CA TYR A 161 -17.76 -0.27 -21.44
C TYR A 161 -16.40 0.04 -22.08
N SER A 162 -15.49 0.63 -21.32
CA SER A 162 -14.10 0.84 -21.70
C SER A 162 -13.21 0.47 -20.53
N MET A 163 -12.19 -0.30 -20.79
CA MET A 163 -11.17 -0.70 -19.82
C MET A 163 -9.80 -0.48 -20.46
N ASP A 164 -8.88 -0.01 -19.68
CA ASP A 164 -7.48 0.01 -20.08
C ASP A 164 -6.88 -1.37 -19.78
N LEU A 165 -6.47 -2.05 -20.86
CA LEU A 165 -5.81 -3.35 -20.83
C LEU A 165 -4.43 -3.28 -21.49
N ALA A 166 -3.95 -2.07 -21.77
CA ALA A 166 -2.71 -1.86 -22.51
C ALA A 166 -1.46 -1.92 -21.63
N GLU A 167 -1.65 -1.80 -20.31
CA GLU A 167 -0.55 -1.88 -19.35
C GLU A 167 -0.60 -3.21 -18.59
N ASP A 168 0.54 -3.87 -18.51
CA ASP A 168 0.74 -5.02 -17.62
C ASP A 168 0.85 -4.49 -16.17
N TRP A 169 -0.19 -4.75 -15.39
CA TRP A 169 -0.26 -4.39 -13.98
C TRP A 169 0.25 -5.53 -13.09
#